data_46a00f8150a4cda8c177a012dd000d2c
#
_entry.id   46a00f8150a4cda8c177a012dd000d2c
#
_cell.length_a   1.000
_cell.length_b   1.000
_cell.length_c   1.000
_cell.angle_alpha   90.00
_cell.angle_beta   90.00
_cell.angle_gamma   90.00
#
_symmetry.space_group_name_H-M   'P 1'
#
loop_
_entity.id
_entity.type
_entity.pdbx_description
1 polymer ?
#
loop_
_entity_poly.entity_id
_entity_poly.type
_entity_poly.pdbx_seq_one_letter_code
_entity_poly.pdbx_strand_id
1 'polypeptide(L)'
;MQDREQKLKLLNKTIETLWHGVKDSKEGDYPKIINLYKEVLKLDAKNNDAWENMIWLMWSMAINKKDTSWLFEAEKFAKRYLALNPNGYRAYEYIGQFYRVMYPDLKLATRYYESAIRWKDAPVSTHHSLIAVCENSGDKLRAIDYCKLTLARFPKDPYTVNKLKFLTSKEGN
;
A
#
# COMPACT_ATOMS: atom_id res chain seq x y z
N MET A 1 26.56 3.28 16.63
CA MET A 1 25.63 4.14 15.87
C MET A 1 26.17 4.49 14.48
N GLN A 2 27.35 5.02 14.37
CA GLN A 2 27.97 5.47 13.11
C GLN A 2 28.12 4.34 12.06
N ASP A 3 28.48 3.14 12.45
CA ASP A 3 28.59 1.97 11.58
C ASP A 3 27.25 1.52 10.98
N ARG A 4 26.16 1.57 11.78
CA ARG A 4 24.80 1.25 11.31
C ARG A 4 24.30 2.24 10.25
N GLU A 5 24.55 3.52 10.47
CA GLU A 5 24.13 4.59 9.55
C GLU A 5 24.90 4.53 8.22
N GLN A 6 26.22 4.28 8.29
CA GLN A 6 27.04 4.07 7.11
C GLN A 6 26.60 2.84 6.31
N LYS A 7 26.26 1.74 6.98
CA LYS A 7 25.76 0.53 6.34
C LYS A 7 24.42 0.75 5.67
N LEU A 8 23.47 1.47 6.30
CA LEU A 8 22.19 1.85 5.70
C LEU A 8 22.38 2.72 4.45
N LYS A 9 23.27 3.71 4.52
CA LYS A 9 23.58 4.56 3.36
C LYS A 9 24.15 3.77 2.19
N LEU A 10 25.03 2.81 2.45
CA LEU A 10 25.60 1.95 1.42
C LEU A 10 24.54 1.04 0.79
N LEU A 11 23.67 0.41 1.61
CA LEU A 11 22.58 -0.44 1.12
C LEU A 11 21.62 0.35 0.23
N ASN A 12 21.16 1.53 0.67
CA ASN A 12 20.26 2.37 -0.11
C ASN A 12 20.89 2.82 -1.44
N LYS A 13 22.16 3.21 -1.45
CA LYS A 13 22.88 3.53 -2.69
C LYS A 13 22.99 2.34 -3.64
N THR A 14 23.22 1.15 -3.11
CA THR A 14 23.29 -0.08 -3.92
C THR A 14 21.93 -0.43 -4.51
N ILE A 15 20.85 -0.30 -3.71
CA ILE A 15 19.48 -0.49 -4.17
C ILE A 15 19.16 0.50 -5.29
N GLU A 16 19.45 1.78 -5.11
CA GLU A 16 19.22 2.83 -6.10
C GLU A 16 19.95 2.54 -7.42
N THR A 17 21.23 2.13 -7.34
CA THR A 17 22.02 1.74 -8.52
C THR A 17 21.38 0.57 -9.27
N LEU A 18 20.90 -0.45 -8.54
CA LEU A 18 20.24 -1.60 -9.15
C LEU A 18 18.88 -1.23 -9.76
N TRP A 19 18.12 -0.33 -9.13
CA TRP A 19 16.88 0.19 -9.69
C TRP A 19 17.09 0.92 -11.03
N HIS A 20 18.15 1.72 -11.15
CA HIS A 20 18.51 2.37 -12.41
C HIS A 20 18.89 1.35 -13.49
N GLY A 21 19.64 0.31 -13.14
CA GLY A 21 19.98 -0.78 -14.05
C GLY A 21 18.79 -1.59 -14.55
N VAL A 22 17.71 -1.68 -13.73
CA VAL A 22 16.46 -2.36 -14.12
C VAL A 22 15.74 -1.65 -15.26
N LYS A 23 15.85 -0.34 -15.39
CA LYS A 23 15.23 0.41 -16.49
C LYS A 23 15.83 0.07 -17.87
N ASP A 24 17.07 -0.37 -17.88
CA ASP A 24 17.82 -0.68 -19.11
C ASP A 24 17.86 -2.17 -19.44
N SER A 25 17.48 -3.05 -18.52
CA SER A 25 17.42 -4.50 -18.70
C SER A 25 16.00 -5.04 -18.65
N LYS A 26 15.62 -5.89 -19.60
CA LYS A 26 14.32 -6.58 -19.62
C LYS A 26 14.10 -7.51 -18.41
N GLU A 27 15.15 -7.83 -17.66
CA GLU A 27 15.12 -8.63 -16.44
C GLU A 27 15.90 -7.90 -15.35
N GLY A 28 15.18 -7.15 -14.51
CA GLY A 28 15.76 -6.57 -13.32
C GLY A 28 16.17 -7.64 -12.31
N ASP A 29 17.25 -7.40 -11.56
CA ASP A 29 17.71 -8.27 -10.49
C ASP A 29 16.84 -8.10 -9.24
N TYR A 30 15.50 -8.30 -9.39
CA TYR A 30 14.53 -8.16 -8.33
C TYR A 30 14.85 -9.00 -7.09
N PRO A 31 15.26 -10.30 -7.21
CA PRO A 31 15.64 -11.08 -6.05
C PRO A 31 16.77 -10.45 -5.24
N LYS A 32 17.75 -9.85 -5.90
CA LYS A 32 18.86 -9.17 -5.23
C LYS A 32 18.40 -7.91 -4.53
N ILE A 33 17.57 -7.10 -5.15
CA ILE A 33 16.99 -5.88 -4.55
C ILE A 33 16.11 -6.27 -3.34
N ILE A 34 15.29 -7.32 -3.44
CA ILE A 34 14.48 -7.82 -2.32
C ILE A 34 15.39 -8.22 -1.14
N ASN A 35 16.52 -8.91 -1.39
CA ASN A 35 17.45 -9.28 -0.33
C ASN A 35 18.12 -8.07 0.30
N LEU A 36 18.46 -7.04 -0.47
CA LEU A 36 19.00 -5.78 0.08
C LEU A 36 17.96 -5.06 0.96
N TYR A 37 16.69 -5.02 0.57
CA TYR A 37 15.64 -4.48 1.45
C TYR A 37 15.49 -5.29 2.73
N LYS A 38 15.62 -6.63 2.70
CA LYS A 38 15.65 -7.44 3.92
C LYS A 38 16.80 -7.04 4.85
N GLU A 39 17.98 -6.71 4.31
CA GLU A 39 19.10 -6.22 5.12
C GLU A 39 18.84 -4.81 5.68
N VAL A 40 18.23 -3.90 4.89
CA VAL A 40 17.77 -2.59 5.39
C VAL A 40 16.82 -2.78 6.57
N LEU A 41 15.84 -3.68 6.45
CA LEU A 41 14.83 -3.93 7.49
C LEU A 41 15.39 -4.60 8.75
N LYS A 42 16.50 -5.34 8.67
CA LYS A 42 17.24 -5.81 9.86
C LYS A 42 17.87 -4.65 10.64
N LEU A 43 18.29 -3.61 9.94
CA LEU A 43 18.88 -2.42 10.54
C LEU A 43 17.82 -1.40 10.97
N ASP A 44 16.76 -1.25 10.20
CA ASP A 44 15.67 -0.30 10.44
C ASP A 44 14.31 -0.94 10.13
N ALA A 45 13.75 -1.66 11.11
CA ALA A 45 12.47 -2.34 10.98
C ALA A 45 11.26 -1.38 10.84
N LYS A 46 11.47 -0.07 11.05
CA LYS A 46 10.43 0.95 10.89
C LYS A 46 10.49 1.68 9.55
N ASN A 47 11.40 1.30 8.67
CA ASN A 47 11.51 1.89 7.34
C ASN A 47 10.34 1.47 6.45
N ASN A 48 9.32 2.31 6.40
CA ASN A 48 8.09 2.05 5.63
C ASN A 48 8.39 1.85 4.14
N ASP A 49 9.25 2.69 3.55
CA ASP A 49 9.60 2.62 2.13
C ASP A 49 10.25 1.29 1.77
N ALA A 50 11.13 0.78 2.65
CA ALA A 50 11.76 -0.51 2.44
C ALA A 50 10.74 -1.67 2.48
N TRP A 51 9.76 -1.63 3.41
CA TRP A 51 8.67 -2.61 3.43
C TRP A 51 7.84 -2.58 2.17
N GLU A 52 7.36 -1.41 1.78
CA GLU A 52 6.45 -1.23 0.65
C GLU A 52 7.10 -1.61 -0.68
N ASN A 53 8.32 -1.14 -0.92
CA ASN A 53 9.07 -1.49 -2.13
C ASN A 53 9.40 -2.98 -2.21
N MET A 54 9.81 -3.61 -1.10
CA MET A 54 10.08 -5.03 -1.07
C MET A 54 8.85 -5.87 -1.38
N ILE A 55 7.71 -5.56 -0.77
CA ILE A 55 6.44 -6.27 -0.98
C ILE A 55 5.97 -6.07 -2.43
N TRP A 56 6.09 -4.85 -2.97
CA TRP A 56 5.77 -4.56 -4.36
C TRP A 56 6.62 -5.37 -5.34
N LEU A 57 7.93 -5.49 -5.08
CA LEU A 57 8.83 -6.31 -5.91
C LEU A 57 8.44 -7.80 -5.86
N MET A 58 8.09 -8.32 -4.69
CA MET A 58 7.63 -9.71 -4.57
C MET A 58 6.35 -9.95 -5.38
N TRP A 59 5.39 -9.02 -5.31
CA TRP A 59 4.19 -9.08 -6.15
C TRP A 59 4.52 -9.00 -7.64
N SER A 60 5.42 -8.10 -8.05
CA SER A 60 5.88 -7.98 -9.43
C SER A 60 6.53 -9.27 -9.92
N MET A 61 7.31 -9.94 -9.07
CA MET A 61 7.88 -11.26 -9.38
C MET A 61 6.79 -12.31 -9.59
N ALA A 62 5.74 -12.33 -8.75
CA ALA A 62 4.64 -13.26 -8.90
C ALA A 62 3.96 -13.12 -10.28
N ILE A 63 3.74 -11.89 -10.73
CA ILE A 63 3.11 -11.60 -12.04
C ILE A 63 4.05 -11.97 -13.19
N ASN A 64 5.31 -11.49 -13.15
CA ASN A 64 6.25 -11.64 -14.25
C ASN A 64 6.70 -13.09 -14.45
N LYS A 65 6.89 -13.84 -13.38
CA LYS A 65 7.33 -15.24 -13.43
C LYS A 65 6.16 -16.23 -13.43
N LYS A 66 4.91 -15.76 -13.27
CA LYS A 66 3.72 -16.60 -13.08
C LYS A 66 3.89 -17.60 -11.93
N ASP A 67 4.59 -17.17 -10.88
CA ASP A 67 4.90 -17.98 -9.70
C ASP A 67 4.20 -17.41 -8.47
N THR A 68 3.13 -18.05 -8.07
CA THR A 68 2.30 -17.64 -6.94
C THR A 68 3.02 -17.73 -5.58
N SER A 69 4.14 -18.44 -5.48
CA SER A 69 4.93 -18.51 -4.23
C SER A 69 5.39 -17.12 -3.77
N TRP A 70 5.72 -16.24 -4.71
CA TRP A 70 6.08 -14.85 -4.43
C TRP A 70 4.92 -14.04 -3.88
N LEU A 71 3.68 -14.34 -4.27
CA LEU A 71 2.50 -13.68 -3.76
C LEU A 71 2.24 -14.05 -2.29
N PHE A 72 2.42 -15.32 -1.91
CA PHE A 72 2.32 -15.76 -0.52
C PHE A 72 3.42 -15.14 0.36
N GLU A 73 4.65 -15.03 -0.16
CA GLU A 73 5.72 -14.32 0.55
C GLU A 73 5.39 -12.84 0.70
N ALA A 74 4.89 -12.18 -0.34
CA ALA A 74 4.45 -10.78 -0.28
C ALA A 74 3.39 -10.56 0.82
N GLU A 75 2.38 -11.43 0.90
CA GLU A 75 1.34 -11.37 1.93
C GLU A 75 1.92 -11.54 3.34
N LYS A 76 2.81 -12.50 3.53
CA LYS A 76 3.49 -12.73 4.81
C LYS A 76 4.29 -11.50 5.25
N PHE A 77 5.02 -10.87 4.33
CA PHE A 77 5.77 -9.65 4.63
C PHE A 77 4.85 -8.44 4.86
N ALA A 78 3.73 -8.33 4.15
CA ALA A 78 2.73 -7.30 4.39
C ALA A 78 2.14 -7.39 5.82
N LYS A 79 1.77 -8.60 6.25
CA LYS A 79 1.31 -8.85 7.64
C LYS A 79 2.40 -8.52 8.67
N ARG A 80 3.66 -8.86 8.39
CA ARG A 80 4.79 -8.52 9.26
C ARG A 80 5.06 -7.02 9.31
N TYR A 81 4.92 -6.33 8.19
CA TYR A 81 5.01 -4.87 8.13
C TYR A 81 4.05 -4.22 9.12
N LEU A 82 2.76 -4.59 9.08
CA LEU A 82 1.77 -4.08 10.01
C LEU A 82 2.09 -4.43 11.47
N ALA A 83 2.50 -5.66 11.75
CA ALA A 83 2.81 -6.11 13.11
C ALA A 83 3.96 -5.30 13.73
N LEU A 84 4.94 -4.86 12.94
CA LEU A 84 6.07 -4.05 13.39
C LEU A 84 5.81 -2.54 13.36
N ASN A 85 4.80 -2.10 12.58
CA ASN A 85 4.44 -0.69 12.39
C ASN A 85 2.95 -0.44 12.62
N PRO A 86 2.38 -0.81 13.78
CA PRO A 86 0.94 -0.69 14.03
C PRO A 86 0.49 0.75 14.30
N ASN A 87 1.44 1.66 14.52
CA ASN A 87 1.18 3.05 14.90
C ASN A 87 1.26 3.97 13.68
N GLY A 88 0.11 4.40 13.19
CA GLY A 88 -0.01 5.25 12.01
C GLY A 88 -0.86 4.60 10.91
N TYR A 89 -1.34 5.42 9.99
CA TYR A 89 -2.22 4.94 8.91
C TYR A 89 -1.48 4.13 7.84
N ARG A 90 -0.20 4.40 7.62
CA ARG A 90 0.55 3.99 6.41
C ARG A 90 0.60 2.47 6.21
N ALA A 91 0.90 1.71 7.26
CA ALA A 91 0.93 0.25 7.16
C ALA A 91 -0.46 -0.34 6.87
N TYR A 92 -1.51 0.20 7.49
CA TYR A 92 -2.89 -0.21 7.22
C TYR A 92 -3.32 0.14 5.79
N GLU A 93 -3.01 1.35 5.33
CA GLU A 93 -3.29 1.79 3.96
C GLU A 93 -2.62 0.87 2.93
N TYR A 94 -1.32 0.58 3.13
CA TYR A 94 -0.56 -0.26 2.22
C TYR A 94 -1.12 -1.70 2.14
N ILE A 95 -1.50 -2.28 3.27
CA ILE A 95 -2.13 -3.61 3.28
C ILE A 95 -3.52 -3.57 2.66
N GLY A 96 -4.28 -2.49 2.89
CA GLY A 96 -5.53 -2.25 2.18
C GLY A 96 -5.33 -2.26 0.66
N GLN A 97 -4.29 -1.57 0.18
CA GLN A 97 -3.91 -1.59 -1.23
C GLN A 97 -3.46 -2.97 -1.70
N PHE A 98 -2.70 -3.70 -0.90
CA PHE A 98 -2.28 -5.07 -1.21
C PHE A 98 -3.49 -5.96 -1.49
N TYR A 99 -4.48 -5.99 -0.59
CA TYR A 99 -5.70 -6.78 -0.78
C TYR A 99 -6.66 -6.22 -1.83
N ARG A 100 -6.54 -4.95 -2.19
CA ARG A 100 -7.31 -4.39 -3.30
C ARG A 100 -6.77 -4.77 -4.67
N VAL A 101 -5.45 -4.83 -4.84
CA VAL A 101 -4.77 -4.89 -6.14
C VAL A 101 -3.96 -6.16 -6.32
N MET A 102 -3.15 -6.50 -5.33
CA MET A 102 -2.15 -7.56 -5.44
C MET A 102 -2.72 -8.95 -5.12
N TYR A 103 -3.59 -9.02 -4.14
CA TYR A 103 -4.30 -10.24 -3.72
C TYR A 103 -5.77 -9.90 -3.51
N PRO A 104 -6.58 -9.83 -4.57
CA PRO A 104 -7.91 -9.22 -4.53
C PRO A 104 -8.85 -9.87 -3.51
N ASP A 105 -8.97 -9.21 -2.35
CA ASP A 105 -9.97 -9.45 -1.32
C ASP A 105 -10.51 -8.10 -0.85
N LEU A 106 -11.60 -7.65 -1.50
CA LEU A 106 -12.20 -6.34 -1.22
C LEU A 106 -12.72 -6.22 0.22
N LYS A 107 -13.11 -7.34 0.85
CA LYS A 107 -13.57 -7.34 2.24
C LYS A 107 -12.42 -7.09 3.21
N LEU A 108 -11.27 -7.71 3.00
CA LEU A 108 -10.06 -7.43 3.76
C LEU A 108 -9.54 -6.02 3.47
N ALA A 109 -9.49 -5.61 2.19
CA ALA A 109 -9.08 -4.26 1.80
C ALA A 109 -9.90 -3.19 2.54
N THR A 110 -11.25 -3.33 2.57
CA THR A 110 -12.13 -2.42 3.29
C THR A 110 -11.74 -2.31 4.77
N ARG A 111 -11.55 -3.45 5.47
CA ARG A 111 -11.20 -3.45 6.90
C ARG A 111 -9.88 -2.73 7.19
N TYR A 112 -8.89 -2.90 6.32
CA TYR A 112 -7.60 -2.25 6.50
C TYR A 112 -7.67 -0.74 6.21
N TYR A 113 -8.39 -0.31 5.17
CA TYR A 113 -8.62 1.11 4.92
C TYR A 113 -9.45 1.77 6.03
N GLU A 114 -10.46 1.08 6.58
CA GLU A 114 -11.20 1.55 7.75
C GLU A 114 -10.29 1.79 8.96
N SER A 115 -9.32 0.90 9.16
CA SER A 115 -8.33 1.06 10.22
C SER A 115 -7.39 2.25 9.94
N ALA A 116 -7.02 2.44 8.66
CA ALA A 116 -6.15 3.54 8.26
C ALA A 116 -6.81 4.91 8.47
N ILE A 117 -8.08 5.10 8.09
CA ILE A 117 -8.77 6.39 8.20
C ILE A 117 -9.07 6.84 9.64
N ARG A 118 -8.91 5.95 10.63
CA ARG A 118 -9.02 6.32 12.06
C ARG A 118 -7.87 7.21 12.52
N TRP A 119 -6.75 7.19 11.83
CA TRP A 119 -5.59 8.02 12.15
C TRP A 119 -5.82 9.45 11.67
N LYS A 120 -5.53 10.41 12.56
CA LYS A 120 -5.75 11.85 12.28
C LYS A 120 -4.90 12.40 11.15
N ASP A 121 -3.76 11.78 10.88
CA ASP A 121 -2.80 12.14 9.83
C ASP A 121 -3.03 11.35 8.52
N ALA A 122 -4.03 10.47 8.46
CA ALA A 122 -4.39 9.78 7.22
C ALA A 122 -4.82 10.81 6.16
N PRO A 123 -4.19 10.82 4.97
CA PRO A 123 -4.50 11.77 3.92
C PRO A 123 -5.86 11.48 3.27
N VAL A 124 -6.42 12.45 2.58
CA VAL A 124 -7.70 12.29 1.86
C VAL A 124 -7.67 11.16 0.83
N SER A 125 -6.51 10.88 0.24
CA SER A 125 -6.33 9.77 -0.70
C SER A 125 -6.64 8.40 -0.10
N THR A 126 -6.36 8.18 1.19
CA THR A 126 -6.74 6.96 1.91
C THR A 126 -8.25 6.80 2.01
N HIS A 127 -8.96 7.90 2.25
CA HIS A 127 -10.42 7.91 2.24
C HIS A 127 -10.98 7.64 0.85
N HIS A 128 -10.38 8.22 -0.21
CA HIS A 128 -10.77 7.93 -1.60
C HIS A 128 -10.61 6.43 -1.93
N SER A 129 -9.52 5.82 -1.45
CA SER A 129 -9.29 4.38 -1.63
C SER A 129 -10.37 3.53 -0.96
N LEU A 130 -10.81 3.90 0.24
CA LEU A 130 -11.90 3.22 0.94
C LEU A 130 -13.23 3.34 0.19
N ILE A 131 -13.58 4.55 -0.27
CA ILE A 131 -14.79 4.77 -1.07
C ILE A 131 -14.75 3.89 -2.32
N ALA A 132 -13.63 3.89 -3.06
CA ALA A 132 -13.47 3.11 -4.27
C ALA A 132 -13.58 1.59 -4.03
N VAL A 133 -13.06 1.10 -2.91
CA VAL A 133 -13.19 -0.33 -2.56
C VAL A 133 -14.64 -0.70 -2.26
N CYS A 134 -15.38 0.14 -1.56
CA CYS A 134 -16.81 -0.08 -1.31
C CYS A 134 -17.62 -0.09 -2.62
N GLU A 135 -17.34 0.83 -3.55
CA GLU A 135 -17.97 0.82 -4.88
C GLU A 135 -17.65 -0.48 -5.65
N ASN A 136 -16.37 -0.86 -5.70
CA ASN A 136 -15.94 -2.06 -6.41
C ASN A 136 -16.53 -3.36 -5.82
N SER A 137 -16.88 -3.35 -4.54
CA SER A 137 -17.57 -4.46 -3.88
C SER A 137 -19.10 -4.43 -4.04
N GLY A 138 -19.63 -3.42 -4.73
CA GLY A 138 -21.09 -3.21 -4.90
C GLY A 138 -21.78 -2.63 -3.66
N ASP A 139 -21.03 -2.26 -2.61
CA ASP A 139 -21.58 -1.69 -1.37
C ASP A 139 -21.75 -0.16 -1.49
N LYS A 140 -22.70 0.23 -2.31
CA LYS A 140 -23.03 1.63 -2.60
C LYS A 140 -23.40 2.42 -1.33
N LEU A 141 -24.12 1.80 -0.39
CA LEU A 141 -24.54 2.48 0.83
C LEU A 141 -23.32 2.85 1.68
N ARG A 142 -22.38 1.92 1.89
CA ARG A 142 -21.13 2.21 2.60
C ARG A 142 -20.28 3.23 1.86
N ALA A 143 -20.22 3.19 0.53
CA ALA A 143 -19.50 4.21 -0.25
C ALA A 143 -20.07 5.62 0.00
N ILE A 144 -21.39 5.78 0.04
CA ILE A 144 -22.06 7.04 0.38
C ILE A 144 -21.70 7.49 1.81
N ASP A 145 -21.74 6.58 2.78
CA ASP A 145 -21.42 6.91 4.18
C ASP A 145 -19.97 7.35 4.33
N TYR A 146 -19.04 6.70 3.64
CA TYR A 146 -17.63 7.14 3.62
C TYR A 146 -17.42 8.45 2.88
N CYS A 147 -18.20 8.77 1.84
CA CYS A 147 -18.18 10.10 1.25
C CYS A 147 -18.59 11.18 2.28
N LYS A 148 -19.66 10.96 3.03
CA LYS A 148 -20.10 11.89 4.09
C LYS A 148 -19.05 12.04 5.18
N LEU A 149 -18.47 10.91 5.65
CA LEU A 149 -17.40 10.92 6.64
C LEU A 149 -16.16 11.69 6.14
N THR A 150 -15.79 11.49 4.89
CA THR A 150 -14.66 12.18 4.26
C THR A 150 -14.91 13.69 4.19
N LEU A 151 -16.12 14.11 3.78
CA LEU A 151 -16.47 15.53 3.70
C LEU A 151 -16.57 16.19 5.07
N ALA A 152 -16.92 15.47 6.13
CA ALA A 152 -16.86 15.99 7.49
C ALA A 152 -15.43 16.38 7.90
N ARG A 153 -14.41 15.66 7.39
CA ARG A 153 -12.99 15.92 7.68
C ARG A 153 -12.32 16.83 6.62
N PHE A 154 -12.70 16.67 5.35
CA PHE A 154 -12.17 17.39 4.19
C PHE A 154 -13.31 18.05 3.41
N PRO A 155 -13.94 19.13 3.91
CA PRO A 155 -15.19 19.66 3.38
C PRO A 155 -15.15 20.16 1.93
N LYS A 156 -13.96 20.49 1.44
CA LYS A 156 -13.74 21.04 0.09
C LYS A 156 -13.13 20.05 -0.88
N ASP A 157 -13.05 18.74 -0.53
CA ASP A 157 -12.46 17.75 -1.42
C ASP A 157 -13.35 17.52 -2.67
N PRO A 158 -12.88 17.95 -3.86
CA PRO A 158 -13.70 17.94 -5.06
C PRO A 158 -14.03 16.53 -5.55
N TYR A 159 -13.14 15.59 -5.34
CA TYR A 159 -13.37 14.18 -5.70
C TYR A 159 -14.57 13.64 -4.91
N THR A 160 -14.54 13.78 -3.59
CA THR A 160 -15.59 13.23 -2.72
C THR A 160 -16.94 13.93 -2.94
N VAL A 161 -16.95 15.27 -3.17
CA VAL A 161 -18.18 16.01 -3.51
C VAL A 161 -18.82 15.44 -4.78
N ASN A 162 -18.03 15.27 -5.84
CA ASN A 162 -18.53 14.75 -7.11
C ASN A 162 -18.95 13.28 -6.99
N LYS A 163 -18.20 12.48 -6.25
CA LYS A 163 -18.51 11.09 -6.01
C LYS A 163 -19.82 10.92 -5.24
N LEU A 164 -20.04 11.71 -4.19
CA LEU A 164 -21.29 11.68 -3.43
C LEU A 164 -22.50 12.04 -4.31
N LYS A 165 -22.38 13.10 -5.13
CA LYS A 165 -23.43 13.49 -6.09
C LYS A 165 -23.77 12.36 -7.05
N PHE A 166 -22.75 11.72 -7.64
CA PHE A 166 -22.92 10.59 -8.55
C PHE A 166 -23.64 9.42 -7.86
N LEU A 167 -23.16 9.00 -6.69
CA LEU A 167 -23.72 7.87 -5.95
C LEU A 167 -25.17 8.12 -5.47
N THR A 168 -25.57 9.37 -5.29
CA THR A 168 -26.95 9.73 -4.85
C THR A 168 -27.87 10.11 -5.99
N SER A 169 -27.36 10.26 -7.22
CA SER A 169 -28.17 10.53 -8.41
C SER A 169 -28.90 9.29 -8.91
N LYS A 170 -29.93 9.49 -9.75
CA LYS A 170 -30.67 8.40 -10.42
C LYS A 170 -29.81 7.62 -11.42
N GLU A 171 -28.71 8.21 -11.92
CA GLU A 171 -27.77 7.57 -12.85
C GLU A 171 -26.81 6.60 -12.16
N GLY A 172 -26.67 6.69 -10.85
CA GLY A 172 -25.85 5.80 -10.03
C GLY A 172 -26.60 4.54 -9.51
N ASN A 173 -27.82 4.30 -9.97
CA ASN A 173 -28.65 3.13 -9.59
C ASN A 173 -28.61 2.03 -10.66
#